data_690c0413e027bba257cecfed0a486400
#
_entry.id   690c0413e027bba257cecfed0a486400
#
_cell.length_a   1.000
_cell.length_b   1.000
_cell.length_c   1.000
_cell.angle_alpha   90.00
_cell.angle_beta   90.00
_cell.angle_gamma   90.00
#
_symmetry.space_group_name_H-M   'P 1'
#
loop_
_entity.id
_entity.type
_entity.pdbx_description
1 polymer ?
#
loop_
_entity_poly.entity_id
_entity_poly.type
_entity_poly.pdbx_seq_one_letter_code
_entity_poly.pdbx_strand_id
1 'polypeptide(L)'
;MQKATGATALQPSHMLSVAVLISGYTFAVCYFRLFIFPHIPVLPGGDQLGFATQGARIISGQLPYRDYFQIVPPGTDLVYAFLLRAFGVWTWIPGLVMACLAATVAVLVTLVSGHVMQGSDVALPGLLIAGFVLFSSLDATHHWFSTVLAMAAMMVLLDGNSNRHLAGAGALCGLAACFTQTKGALVLAAFVAYIIWQSRQTQVPGESWRKCLLLCAAAATIFGLANAYFVFAAGIRQWLYCVIVFPLLYYPGPGLNNWRVVGQELAADGPIWRWIPFPLLYAIPLVYVVFFLHLRNNRKRDPTQNWDKLLLIALTGTAMFLAVASSPSVKRLSTVSPPAMILLIWLLGRFGRTAAKLKIVLGVGAIAVAVAGSIRAQTRSWSFLDLPAGRTAFKDVAEYDEYRWVLGHTHPGQFFFGMPLYFPFRMRDPAAIEGLDSSEYTRPEQVAALVQALEEHQVPLLILGVSKKYPLDTTSPRLAPFRDYLFQKYRLIKTFATGNECWARIGSWQIGSSVNRDYDQLSRATP
;
A
#
# COMPACT_ATOMS: atom_id res chain seq x y z
N MET A 1 29.08 30.78 26.16
CA MET A 1 29.79 30.39 24.93
C MET A 1 30.10 28.91 24.99
N GLN A 2 29.24 28.06 24.43
CA GLN A 2 29.55 26.65 24.25
C GLN A 2 30.21 26.51 22.87
N LYS A 3 31.44 26.01 22.85
CA LYS A 3 32.15 25.63 21.63
C LYS A 3 31.27 24.67 20.83
N ALA A 4 30.82 25.09 19.65
CA ALA A 4 30.28 24.20 18.65
C ALA A 4 31.40 23.20 18.29
N THR A 5 31.30 21.99 18.83
CA THR A 5 32.11 20.87 18.35
C THR A 5 31.73 20.66 16.89
N GLY A 6 32.70 20.99 16.02
CA GLY A 6 32.56 20.82 14.58
C GLY A 6 32.33 19.34 14.25
N ALA A 7 31.05 18.94 14.19
CA ALA A 7 30.68 17.65 13.63
C ALA A 7 30.93 17.75 12.12
N THR A 8 32.00 17.11 11.67
CA THR A 8 32.34 16.97 10.24
C THR A 8 31.16 16.33 9.53
N ALA A 9 30.69 16.96 8.46
CA ALA A 9 29.70 16.35 7.58
C ALA A 9 30.19 14.93 7.17
N LEU A 10 29.32 13.93 7.24
CA LEU A 10 29.68 12.58 6.79
C LEU A 10 30.14 12.66 5.34
N GLN A 11 31.29 12.06 5.05
CA GLN A 11 31.74 11.94 3.66
C GLN A 11 30.67 11.20 2.84
N PRO A 12 30.46 11.54 1.56
CA PRO A 12 29.45 10.90 0.71
C PRO A 12 29.52 9.36 0.70
N SER A 13 30.75 8.80 0.78
CA SER A 13 30.98 7.36 0.88
C SER A 13 30.42 6.74 2.17
N HIS A 14 30.57 7.43 3.30
CA HIS A 14 30.02 6.97 4.58
C HIS A 14 28.49 7.03 4.61
N MET A 15 27.89 8.05 4.00
CA MET A 15 26.44 8.18 3.92
C MET A 15 25.83 7.05 3.07
N LEU A 16 26.45 6.72 1.95
CA LEU A 16 26.02 5.60 1.11
C LEU A 16 26.12 4.27 1.87
N SER A 17 27.21 4.04 2.61
CA SER A 17 27.38 2.84 3.42
C SER A 17 26.29 2.69 4.48
N VAL A 18 25.93 3.79 5.19
CA VAL A 18 24.83 3.79 6.15
C VAL A 18 23.49 3.48 5.46
N ALA A 19 23.23 4.10 4.31
CA ALA A 19 22.00 3.83 3.56
C ALA A 19 21.89 2.37 3.12
N VAL A 20 22.98 1.77 2.64
CA VAL A 20 23.02 0.33 2.26
C VAL A 20 22.80 -0.57 3.47
N LEU A 21 23.43 -0.28 4.62
CA LEU A 21 23.24 -1.08 5.84
C LEU A 21 21.80 -1.02 6.34
N ILE A 22 21.19 0.17 6.41
CA ILE A 22 19.78 0.33 6.84
C ILE A 22 18.84 -0.32 5.85
N SER A 23 19.11 -0.24 4.55
CA SER A 23 18.35 -0.92 3.50
C SER A 23 18.41 -2.45 3.66
N GLY A 24 19.61 -3.00 3.78
CA GLY A 24 19.82 -4.44 3.97
C GLY A 24 19.14 -4.96 5.24
N TYR A 25 19.26 -4.21 6.35
CA TYR A 25 18.54 -4.49 7.59
C TYR A 25 17.02 -4.48 7.38
N THR A 26 16.48 -3.45 6.74
CA THR A 26 15.04 -3.32 6.48
C THR A 26 14.54 -4.44 5.57
N PHE A 27 15.31 -4.76 4.52
CA PHE A 27 15.00 -5.90 3.64
C PHE A 27 14.94 -7.20 4.44
N ALA A 28 15.95 -7.49 5.26
CA ALA A 28 16.01 -8.70 6.07
C ALA A 28 14.84 -8.80 7.04
N VAL A 29 14.50 -7.71 7.75
CA VAL A 29 13.34 -7.63 8.65
C VAL A 29 12.04 -7.95 7.90
N CYS A 30 11.82 -7.34 6.74
CA CYS A 30 10.63 -7.61 5.92
C CYS A 30 10.63 -9.05 5.39
N TYR A 31 11.77 -9.53 4.92
CA TYR A 31 11.90 -10.90 4.42
C TYR A 31 11.53 -11.92 5.50
N PHE A 32 12.12 -11.86 6.69
CA PHE A 32 11.83 -12.78 7.79
C PHE A 32 10.42 -12.64 8.39
N ARG A 33 9.65 -11.63 7.96
CA ARG A 33 8.23 -11.47 8.34
C ARG A 33 7.26 -11.89 7.26
N LEU A 34 7.69 -11.85 6.00
CA LEU A 34 6.87 -12.19 4.83
C LEU A 34 7.16 -13.59 4.29
N PHE A 35 8.28 -14.18 4.71
CA PHE A 35 8.67 -15.53 4.31
C PHE A 35 9.05 -16.37 5.54
N ILE A 36 8.59 -17.60 5.56
CA ILE A 36 9.05 -18.61 6.52
C ILE A 36 10.30 -19.23 5.92
N PHE A 37 11.37 -19.21 6.71
CA PHE A 37 12.69 -19.65 6.24
C PHE A 37 12.64 -21.09 5.69
N PRO A 38 13.30 -21.37 4.55
CA PRO A 38 14.13 -20.43 3.80
C PRO A 38 13.37 -19.53 2.81
N HIS A 39 12.17 -19.92 2.30
CA HIS A 39 11.58 -19.21 1.16
C HIS A 39 10.05 -19.34 1.01
N ILE A 40 9.36 -19.93 2.00
CA ILE A 40 7.90 -20.12 1.89
C ILE A 40 7.20 -18.79 2.18
N PRO A 41 6.47 -18.17 1.22
CA PRO A 41 5.77 -16.93 1.46
C PRO A 41 4.60 -17.13 2.43
N VAL A 42 4.42 -16.15 3.30
CA VAL A 42 3.17 -16.01 4.06
C VAL A 42 2.09 -15.53 3.09
N LEU A 43 0.88 -16.07 3.21
CA LEU A 43 -0.24 -15.67 2.36
C LEU A 43 -0.38 -14.13 2.38
N PRO A 44 -0.27 -13.47 1.22
CA PRO A 44 -0.52 -12.04 1.13
C PRO A 44 -1.98 -11.74 1.48
N GLY A 45 -2.25 -10.59 2.08
CA GLY A 45 -3.61 -10.20 2.45
C GLY A 45 -4.15 -9.02 1.65
N GLY A 46 -5.46 -8.84 1.67
CA GLY A 46 -6.17 -7.64 1.27
C GLY A 46 -5.88 -7.14 -0.15
N ASP A 47 -5.70 -5.83 -0.29
CA ASP A 47 -5.53 -5.13 -1.57
C ASP A 47 -4.35 -5.65 -2.41
N GLN A 48 -3.32 -6.21 -1.77
CA GLN A 48 -2.16 -6.77 -2.46
C GLN A 48 -2.53 -7.95 -3.37
N LEU A 49 -3.43 -8.82 -2.91
CA LEU A 49 -3.95 -9.93 -3.73
C LEU A 49 -4.83 -9.42 -4.86
N GLY A 50 -5.62 -8.37 -4.63
CA GLY A 50 -6.40 -7.70 -5.68
C GLY A 50 -5.49 -7.19 -6.80
N PHE A 51 -4.44 -6.43 -6.48
CA PHE A 51 -3.49 -5.94 -7.49
C PHE A 51 -2.73 -7.06 -8.22
N ALA A 52 -2.38 -8.14 -7.52
CA ALA A 52 -1.78 -9.32 -8.16
C ALA A 52 -2.77 -10.02 -9.10
N THR A 53 -4.05 -10.10 -8.72
CA THR A 53 -5.14 -10.61 -9.58
C THR A 53 -5.29 -9.74 -10.83
N GLN A 54 -5.32 -8.41 -10.67
CA GLN A 54 -5.42 -7.47 -11.79
C GLN A 54 -4.21 -7.58 -12.74
N GLY A 55 -3.00 -7.75 -12.19
CA GLY A 55 -1.82 -8.07 -12.98
C GLY A 55 -1.97 -9.36 -13.78
N ALA A 56 -2.54 -10.41 -13.18
CA ALA A 56 -2.85 -11.66 -13.86
C ALA A 56 -3.93 -11.49 -14.95
N ARG A 57 -4.92 -10.63 -14.74
CA ARG A 57 -5.93 -10.26 -15.75
C ARG A 57 -5.29 -9.58 -16.96
N ILE A 58 -4.35 -8.65 -16.74
CA ILE A 58 -3.62 -7.98 -17.83
C ILE A 58 -2.83 -8.98 -18.68
N ILE A 59 -2.10 -9.91 -18.07
CA ILE A 59 -1.36 -10.92 -18.85
C ILE A 59 -2.27 -11.92 -19.59
N SER A 60 -3.52 -12.05 -19.18
CA SER A 60 -4.56 -12.80 -19.90
C SER A 60 -5.27 -12.01 -21.01
N GLY A 61 -4.87 -10.75 -21.25
CA GLY A 61 -5.41 -9.89 -22.30
C GLY A 61 -6.55 -8.96 -21.88
N GLN A 62 -6.93 -8.95 -20.60
CA GLN A 62 -7.93 -8.02 -20.07
C GLN A 62 -7.29 -6.66 -19.77
N LEU A 63 -8.07 -5.59 -19.90
CA LEU A 63 -7.59 -4.22 -19.68
C LEU A 63 -8.39 -3.51 -18.58
N PRO A 64 -7.71 -2.78 -17.68
CA PRO A 64 -8.39 -1.94 -16.69
C PRO A 64 -9.33 -0.92 -17.37
N TYR A 65 -10.40 -0.60 -16.70
CA TYR A 65 -11.49 0.30 -17.13
C TYR A 65 -12.36 -0.25 -18.26
N ARG A 66 -11.84 -1.07 -19.17
CA ARG A 66 -12.62 -1.72 -20.23
C ARG A 66 -13.25 -3.04 -19.78
N ASP A 67 -12.44 -3.94 -19.24
CA ASP A 67 -12.84 -5.31 -18.90
C ASP A 67 -13.04 -5.50 -17.40
N TYR A 68 -12.43 -4.66 -16.59
CA TYR A 68 -12.64 -4.63 -15.15
C TYR A 68 -12.56 -3.21 -14.56
N PHE A 69 -13.25 -3.05 -13.45
CA PHE A 69 -13.35 -1.77 -12.75
C PHE A 69 -12.11 -1.51 -11.91
N GLN A 70 -11.50 -0.33 -12.06
CA GLN A 70 -10.33 0.10 -11.32
C GLN A 70 -10.42 1.59 -10.99
N ILE A 71 -10.26 1.95 -9.72
CA ILE A 71 -10.40 3.35 -9.23
C ILE A 71 -9.09 4.13 -9.17
N VAL A 72 -7.96 3.45 -9.37
CA VAL A 72 -6.63 4.06 -9.41
C VAL A 72 -6.03 3.90 -10.80
N PRO A 73 -5.10 4.75 -11.22
CA PRO A 73 -4.34 4.52 -12.44
C PRO A 73 -3.55 3.21 -12.37
N PRO A 74 -3.29 2.54 -13.51
CA PRO A 74 -2.93 1.13 -13.56
C PRO A 74 -1.46 0.83 -13.25
N GLY A 75 -0.73 1.76 -12.60
CA GLY A 75 0.70 1.60 -12.33
C GLY A 75 1.03 0.32 -11.55
N THR A 76 0.26 0.02 -10.50
CA THR A 76 0.47 -1.18 -9.69
C THR A 76 0.14 -2.45 -10.46
N ASP A 77 -0.98 -2.45 -11.19
CA ASP A 77 -1.42 -3.57 -12.03
C ASP A 77 -0.37 -3.90 -13.09
N LEU A 78 0.22 -2.87 -13.72
CA LEU A 78 1.28 -3.02 -14.72
C LEU A 78 2.58 -3.58 -14.13
N VAL A 79 2.97 -3.14 -12.92
CA VAL A 79 4.15 -3.71 -12.23
C VAL A 79 3.92 -5.19 -11.95
N TYR A 80 2.75 -5.55 -11.40
CA TYR A 80 2.43 -6.96 -11.19
C TYR A 80 2.34 -7.72 -12.51
N ALA A 81 1.70 -7.19 -13.54
CA ALA A 81 1.63 -7.82 -14.86
C ALA A 81 3.03 -8.10 -15.43
N PHE A 82 3.95 -7.14 -15.34
CA PHE A 82 5.34 -7.31 -15.75
C PHE A 82 6.03 -8.44 -14.96
N LEU A 83 5.94 -8.43 -13.64
CA LEU A 83 6.58 -9.43 -12.79
C LEU A 83 5.98 -10.83 -12.99
N LEU A 84 4.66 -10.92 -13.12
CA LEU A 84 3.97 -12.18 -13.36
C LEU A 84 4.27 -12.73 -14.77
N ARG A 85 4.45 -11.84 -15.75
CA ARG A 85 4.87 -12.24 -17.10
C ARG A 85 6.31 -12.76 -17.13
N ALA A 86 7.20 -12.12 -16.34
CA ALA A 86 8.63 -12.46 -16.31
C ALA A 86 8.92 -13.73 -15.49
N PHE A 87 8.25 -13.92 -14.36
CA PHE A 87 8.55 -14.97 -13.38
C PHE A 87 7.46 -16.04 -13.24
N GLY A 88 6.30 -15.85 -13.87
CA GLY A 88 5.13 -16.70 -13.66
C GLY A 88 4.25 -16.23 -12.49
N VAL A 89 3.06 -16.83 -12.37
CA VAL A 89 2.09 -16.51 -11.30
C VAL A 89 2.47 -17.26 -10.02
N TRP A 90 3.14 -16.56 -9.09
CA TRP A 90 3.65 -17.14 -7.85
C TRP A 90 3.33 -16.30 -6.62
N THR A 91 2.93 -16.94 -5.52
CA THR A 91 2.57 -16.29 -4.24
C THR A 91 3.74 -15.57 -3.55
N TRP A 92 4.99 -15.86 -3.89
CA TRP A 92 6.16 -15.18 -3.34
C TRP A 92 6.38 -13.77 -3.91
N ILE A 93 5.86 -13.47 -5.11
CA ILE A 93 6.12 -12.19 -5.82
C ILE A 93 5.66 -10.99 -4.98
N PRO A 94 4.40 -10.93 -4.49
CA PRO A 94 3.96 -9.79 -3.68
C PRO A 94 4.82 -9.54 -2.44
N GLY A 95 5.20 -10.60 -1.72
CA GLY A 95 6.06 -10.49 -0.54
C GLY A 95 7.45 -9.93 -0.86
N LEU A 96 8.08 -10.40 -1.95
CA LEU A 96 9.38 -9.90 -2.38
C LEU A 96 9.30 -8.43 -2.83
N VAL A 97 8.26 -8.06 -3.57
CA VAL A 97 8.02 -6.67 -3.98
C VAL A 97 7.92 -5.77 -2.75
N MET A 98 7.20 -6.19 -1.70
CA MET A 98 7.10 -5.42 -0.47
C MET A 98 8.46 -5.25 0.22
N ALA A 99 9.27 -6.31 0.31
CA ALA A 99 10.61 -6.23 0.91
C ALA A 99 11.53 -5.27 0.13
N CYS A 100 11.47 -5.29 -1.21
CA CYS A 100 12.21 -4.36 -2.07
C CYS A 100 11.73 -2.90 -1.91
N LEU A 101 10.41 -2.66 -1.87
CA LEU A 101 9.86 -1.31 -1.65
C LEU A 101 10.28 -0.76 -0.28
N ALA A 102 10.21 -1.57 0.77
CA ALA A 102 10.63 -1.20 2.12
C ALA A 102 12.12 -0.83 2.17
N ALA A 103 12.98 -1.64 1.55
CA ALA A 103 14.41 -1.38 1.43
C ALA A 103 14.69 -0.08 0.67
N THR A 104 13.96 0.18 -0.42
CA THR A 104 14.08 1.41 -1.22
C THR A 104 13.65 2.64 -0.42
N VAL A 105 12.55 2.56 0.33
CA VAL A 105 12.13 3.64 1.24
C VAL A 105 13.21 3.92 2.28
N ALA A 106 13.79 2.88 2.87
CA ALA A 106 14.86 3.03 3.87
C ALA A 106 16.11 3.72 3.30
N VAL A 107 16.52 3.40 2.06
CA VAL A 107 17.58 4.13 1.34
C VAL A 107 17.22 5.60 1.19
N LEU A 108 16.07 5.90 0.60
CA LEU A 108 15.65 7.28 0.32
C LEU A 108 15.54 8.11 1.60
N VAL A 109 14.97 7.55 2.67
CA VAL A 109 14.85 8.21 3.96
C VAL A 109 16.23 8.53 4.54
N THR A 110 17.17 7.58 4.47
CA THR A 110 18.53 7.78 4.99
C THR A 110 19.27 8.85 4.18
N LEU A 111 19.18 8.81 2.84
CA LEU A 111 19.79 9.81 1.97
C LEU A 111 19.20 11.22 2.20
N VAL A 112 17.86 11.33 2.26
CA VAL A 112 17.18 12.60 2.58
C VAL A 112 17.58 13.11 3.96
N SER A 113 17.68 12.23 4.96
CA SER A 113 18.14 12.58 6.30
C SER A 113 19.53 13.21 6.30
N GLY A 114 20.44 12.72 5.46
CA GLY A 114 21.80 13.25 5.31
C GLY A 114 21.87 14.69 4.79
N HIS A 115 20.80 15.20 4.14
CA HIS A 115 20.74 16.62 3.73
C HIS A 115 20.47 17.59 4.88
N VAL A 116 19.91 17.10 6.01
CA VAL A 116 19.43 17.94 7.12
C VAL A 116 19.95 17.52 8.50
N MET A 117 20.56 16.36 8.61
CA MET A 117 21.11 15.80 9.84
C MET A 117 22.54 15.28 9.62
N GLN A 118 23.28 15.03 10.73
CA GLN A 118 24.64 14.52 10.71
C GLN A 118 24.82 13.40 11.74
N GLY A 119 25.92 12.66 11.60
CA GLY A 119 26.28 11.58 12.53
C GLY A 119 25.27 10.43 12.54
N SER A 120 25.04 9.84 13.71
CA SER A 120 24.13 8.71 13.90
C SER A 120 22.67 9.05 13.68
N ASP A 121 22.29 10.33 13.74
CA ASP A 121 20.89 10.77 13.56
C ASP A 121 20.37 10.47 12.15
N VAL A 122 21.27 10.36 11.16
CA VAL A 122 20.93 10.05 9.76
C VAL A 122 20.26 8.67 9.62
N ALA A 123 20.67 7.69 10.41
CA ALA A 123 20.14 6.32 10.36
C ALA A 123 18.79 6.16 11.09
N LEU A 124 18.52 7.00 12.09
CA LEU A 124 17.38 6.81 12.99
C LEU A 124 16.01 6.80 12.29
N PRO A 125 15.70 7.71 11.33
CA PRO A 125 14.42 7.66 10.63
C PRO A 125 14.22 6.34 9.88
N GLY A 126 15.26 5.80 9.27
CA GLY A 126 15.21 4.49 8.60
C GLY A 126 14.95 3.34 9.59
N LEU A 127 15.58 3.36 10.76
CA LEU A 127 15.32 2.39 11.84
C LEU A 127 13.88 2.49 12.36
N LEU A 128 13.34 3.71 12.55
CA LEU A 128 11.95 3.90 12.96
C LEU A 128 10.97 3.31 11.93
N ILE A 129 11.28 3.47 10.65
CA ILE A 129 10.46 2.87 9.57
C ILE A 129 10.52 1.35 9.66
N ALA A 130 11.70 0.75 9.74
CA ALA A 130 11.85 -0.69 9.80
C ALA A 130 11.16 -1.32 11.03
N GLY A 131 11.25 -0.67 12.20
CA GLY A 131 10.74 -1.20 13.46
C GLY A 131 9.27 -0.89 13.72
N PHE A 132 8.86 0.36 13.56
CA PHE A 132 7.53 0.79 13.97
C PHE A 132 6.56 0.96 12.79
N VAL A 133 7.00 1.58 11.68
CA VAL A 133 6.12 1.88 10.56
C VAL A 133 5.75 0.61 9.80
N LEU A 134 6.74 -0.22 9.46
CA LEU A 134 6.53 -1.48 8.76
C LEU A 134 6.01 -2.60 9.68
N PHE A 135 5.79 -2.32 10.97
CA PHE A 135 5.28 -3.31 11.91
C PHE A 135 3.89 -3.82 11.53
N SER A 136 3.02 -2.96 11.03
CA SER A 136 1.62 -3.27 10.73
C SER A 136 1.24 -3.16 9.25
N SER A 137 2.16 -2.74 8.37
CA SER A 137 1.87 -2.48 6.96
C SER A 137 2.95 -3.07 6.06
N LEU A 138 2.82 -4.37 5.76
CA LEU A 138 3.69 -5.12 4.86
C LEU A 138 2.90 -5.62 3.65
N ASP A 139 2.27 -4.69 2.94
CA ASP A 139 1.48 -4.94 1.73
C ASP A 139 1.99 -4.08 0.55
N ALA A 140 2.41 -4.71 -0.53
CA ALA A 140 2.91 -4.04 -1.73
C ALA A 140 1.75 -3.48 -2.57
N THR A 141 1.15 -2.41 -2.09
CA THR A 141 0.03 -1.71 -2.75
C THR A 141 0.49 -0.42 -3.42
N HIS A 142 -0.39 0.18 -4.21
CA HIS A 142 -0.19 1.45 -4.89
C HIS A 142 0.36 2.57 -3.97
N HIS A 143 0.04 2.50 -2.68
CA HIS A 143 0.48 3.49 -1.71
C HIS A 143 2.00 3.49 -1.51
N TRP A 144 2.66 2.33 -1.42
CA TRP A 144 4.11 2.26 -1.24
C TRP A 144 4.87 2.63 -2.51
N PHE A 145 4.40 2.23 -3.70
CA PHE A 145 4.99 2.65 -4.96
C PHE A 145 4.98 4.18 -5.10
N SER A 146 3.83 4.81 -4.86
CA SER A 146 3.72 6.27 -4.92
C SER A 146 4.57 6.97 -3.85
N THR A 147 4.77 6.35 -2.68
CA THR A 147 5.66 6.87 -1.62
C THR A 147 7.12 6.86 -2.05
N VAL A 148 7.61 5.75 -2.61
CA VAL A 148 8.97 5.66 -3.16
C VAL A 148 9.21 6.78 -4.18
N LEU A 149 8.27 6.96 -5.12
CA LEU A 149 8.40 7.96 -6.18
C LEU A 149 8.32 9.39 -5.65
N ALA A 150 7.45 9.67 -4.67
CA ALA A 150 7.36 10.98 -4.02
C ALA A 150 8.65 11.32 -3.25
N MET A 151 9.21 10.34 -2.52
CA MET A 151 10.49 10.49 -1.82
C MET A 151 11.65 10.68 -2.79
N ALA A 152 11.68 9.96 -3.90
CA ALA A 152 12.68 10.13 -4.95
C ALA A 152 12.57 11.51 -5.63
N ALA A 153 11.35 11.98 -5.91
CA ALA A 153 11.11 13.31 -6.45
C ALA A 153 11.59 14.41 -5.50
N MET A 154 11.32 14.27 -4.21
CA MET A 154 11.83 15.17 -3.17
C MET A 154 13.36 15.15 -3.11
N MET A 155 13.97 13.97 -3.17
CA MET A 155 15.44 13.82 -3.19
C MET A 155 16.07 14.58 -4.37
N VAL A 156 15.50 14.45 -5.57
CA VAL A 156 15.96 15.19 -6.76
C VAL A 156 15.92 16.69 -6.56
N LEU A 157 14.90 17.25 -5.89
CA LEU A 157 14.83 18.69 -5.59
C LEU A 157 15.73 19.11 -4.42
N LEU A 158 16.08 18.21 -3.52
CA LEU A 158 17.08 18.48 -2.46
C LEU A 158 18.50 18.59 -3.03
N ASP A 159 18.79 17.87 -4.12
CA ASP A 159 20.07 17.94 -4.82
C ASP A 159 20.21 19.22 -5.65
N GLY A 160 19.10 19.82 -6.11
CA GLY A 160 19.14 21.06 -6.86
C GLY A 160 17.82 21.46 -7.51
N ASN A 161 17.83 22.65 -8.13
CA ASN A 161 16.67 23.23 -8.79
C ASN A 161 16.94 23.62 -10.26
N SER A 162 17.94 23.00 -10.90
CA SER A 162 18.18 23.19 -12.34
C SER A 162 17.02 22.60 -13.17
N ASN A 163 16.94 22.97 -14.44
CA ASN A 163 15.89 22.46 -15.34
C ASN A 163 15.82 20.91 -15.36
N ARG A 164 16.97 20.22 -15.24
CA ARG A 164 17.01 18.76 -15.20
C ARG A 164 16.41 18.21 -13.91
N HIS A 165 16.70 18.83 -12.75
CA HIS A 165 16.11 18.44 -11.48
C HIS A 165 14.60 18.68 -11.48
N LEU A 166 14.14 19.82 -11.99
CA LEU A 166 12.72 20.14 -12.08
C LEU A 166 11.96 19.18 -13.00
N ALA A 167 12.52 18.90 -14.19
CA ALA A 167 11.93 17.92 -15.11
C ALA A 167 11.90 16.51 -14.49
N GLY A 168 12.99 16.08 -13.85
CA GLY A 168 13.07 14.80 -13.17
C GLY A 168 12.07 14.66 -12.01
N ALA A 169 11.99 15.68 -11.14
CA ALA A 169 11.03 15.70 -10.04
C ALA A 169 9.57 15.72 -10.55
N GLY A 170 9.29 16.50 -11.58
CA GLY A 170 7.98 16.52 -12.24
C GLY A 170 7.62 15.15 -12.84
N ALA A 171 8.55 14.53 -13.58
CA ALA A 171 8.36 13.19 -14.14
C ALA A 171 8.05 12.15 -13.05
N LEU A 172 8.79 12.18 -11.93
CA LEU A 172 8.55 11.28 -10.79
C LEU A 172 7.19 11.55 -10.10
N CYS A 173 6.74 12.82 -10.02
CA CYS A 173 5.39 13.14 -9.54
C CYS A 173 4.31 12.60 -10.49
N GLY A 174 4.49 12.75 -11.80
CA GLY A 174 3.60 12.18 -12.80
C GLY A 174 3.53 10.66 -12.72
N LEU A 175 4.69 10.00 -12.55
CA LEU A 175 4.75 8.56 -12.33
C LEU A 175 4.11 8.16 -10.99
N ALA A 176 4.32 8.92 -9.90
CA ALA A 176 3.65 8.68 -8.62
C ALA A 176 2.11 8.77 -8.75
N ALA A 177 1.62 9.70 -9.58
CA ALA A 177 0.20 9.81 -9.88
C ALA A 177 -0.35 8.60 -10.63
N CYS A 178 0.47 7.88 -11.41
CA CYS A 178 0.08 6.62 -12.06
C CYS A 178 -0.16 5.46 -11.07
N PHE A 179 0.29 5.60 -9.83
CA PHE A 179 -0.01 4.65 -8.74
C PHE A 179 -1.09 5.17 -7.81
N THR A 180 -1.00 6.46 -7.41
CA THR A 180 -1.99 7.12 -6.53
C THR A 180 -2.14 8.57 -7.02
N GLN A 181 -3.20 8.83 -7.78
CA GLN A 181 -3.42 10.13 -8.43
C GLN A 181 -3.40 11.29 -7.44
N THR A 182 -4.07 11.15 -6.30
CA THR A 182 -4.13 12.19 -5.26
C THR A 182 -2.77 12.48 -4.64
N LYS A 183 -1.97 11.45 -4.35
CA LYS A 183 -0.64 11.64 -3.76
C LYS A 183 0.32 12.32 -4.73
N GLY A 184 0.37 11.88 -6.00
CA GLY A 184 1.20 12.50 -7.03
C GLY A 184 0.84 13.95 -7.26
N ALA A 185 -0.46 14.27 -7.37
CA ALA A 185 -0.95 15.63 -7.57
C ALA A 185 -0.65 16.56 -6.39
N LEU A 186 -0.87 16.11 -5.14
CA LEU A 186 -0.61 16.93 -3.96
C LEU A 186 0.89 17.17 -3.72
N VAL A 187 1.74 16.18 -3.99
CA VAL A 187 3.20 16.34 -3.92
C VAL A 187 3.68 17.33 -5.00
N LEU A 188 3.14 17.25 -6.21
CA LEU A 188 3.41 18.24 -7.27
C LEU A 188 3.02 19.64 -6.84
N ALA A 189 1.83 19.82 -6.25
CA ALA A 189 1.37 21.10 -5.71
C ALA A 189 2.30 21.63 -4.59
N ALA A 190 2.79 20.76 -3.71
CA ALA A 190 3.76 21.12 -2.68
C ALA A 190 5.10 21.61 -3.28
N PHE A 191 5.56 20.99 -4.36
CA PHE A 191 6.77 21.44 -5.05
C PHE A 191 6.58 22.79 -5.77
N VAL A 192 5.42 23.01 -6.38
CA VAL A 192 5.06 24.31 -6.93
C VAL A 192 5.05 25.38 -5.83
N ALA A 193 4.43 25.10 -4.70
CA ALA A 193 4.41 26.01 -3.55
C ALA A 193 5.83 26.30 -3.03
N TYR A 194 6.70 25.29 -2.97
CA TYR A 194 8.10 25.43 -2.58
C TYR A 194 8.90 26.32 -3.55
N ILE A 195 8.75 26.13 -4.87
CA ILE A 195 9.41 26.91 -5.90
C ILE A 195 8.97 28.40 -5.81
N ILE A 196 7.67 28.64 -5.66
CA ILE A 196 7.11 30.01 -5.51
C ILE A 196 7.67 30.65 -4.24
N TRP A 197 7.71 29.92 -3.14
CA TRP A 197 8.25 30.43 -1.87
C TRP A 197 9.76 30.76 -1.98
N GLN A 198 10.57 29.90 -2.62
CA GLN A 198 11.99 30.12 -2.83
C GLN A 198 12.25 31.35 -3.74
N SER A 199 11.47 31.50 -4.81
CA SER A 199 11.60 32.65 -5.74
C SER A 199 11.28 33.99 -5.11
N ARG A 200 10.34 34.02 -4.15
CA ARG A 200 10.06 35.25 -3.39
C ARG A 200 11.23 35.74 -2.55
N GLN A 201 12.19 34.88 -2.24
CA GLN A 201 13.39 35.24 -1.49
C GLN A 201 14.50 35.77 -2.39
N THR A 202 14.60 35.26 -3.62
CA THR A 202 15.64 35.63 -4.59
C THR A 202 15.27 36.88 -5.41
N GLN A 203 14.03 37.36 -5.36
CA GLN A 203 13.50 38.55 -6.04
C GLN A 203 13.74 38.60 -7.56
N VAL A 204 13.87 37.44 -8.24
CA VAL A 204 14.03 37.37 -9.70
C VAL A 204 12.63 37.19 -10.34
N PRO A 205 12.06 38.23 -10.98
CA PRO A 205 10.76 38.15 -11.61
C PRO A 205 10.74 37.15 -12.78
N GLY A 206 9.67 36.36 -12.89
CA GLY A 206 9.43 35.47 -14.03
C GLY A 206 10.12 34.12 -14.03
N GLU A 207 11.15 33.92 -13.23
CA GLU A 207 11.88 32.63 -13.17
C GLU A 207 11.04 31.52 -12.52
N SER A 208 10.25 31.86 -11.51
CA SER A 208 9.38 30.92 -10.81
C SER A 208 8.33 30.30 -11.72
N TRP A 209 7.71 31.10 -12.62
CA TRP A 209 6.71 30.62 -13.54
C TRP A 209 7.27 29.57 -14.51
N ARG A 210 8.44 29.84 -15.09
CA ARG A 210 9.09 28.87 -16.00
C ARG A 210 9.43 27.57 -15.28
N LYS A 211 9.92 27.65 -14.05
CA LYS A 211 10.25 26.47 -13.21
C LYS A 211 9.00 25.67 -12.89
N CYS A 212 7.93 26.32 -12.47
CA CYS A 212 6.63 25.66 -12.20
C CYS A 212 6.06 25.03 -13.48
N LEU A 213 6.10 25.74 -14.61
CA LEU A 213 5.61 25.21 -15.87
C LEU A 213 6.38 23.97 -16.31
N LEU A 214 7.71 23.99 -16.22
CA LEU A 214 8.55 22.84 -16.56
C LEU A 214 8.23 21.62 -15.68
N LEU A 215 8.13 21.82 -14.36
CA LEU A 215 7.77 20.79 -13.40
C LEU A 215 6.39 20.18 -13.72
N CYS A 216 5.38 21.02 -13.91
CA CYS A 216 4.01 20.58 -14.21
C CYS A 216 3.90 19.91 -15.59
N ALA A 217 4.59 20.45 -16.61
CA ALA A 217 4.59 19.88 -17.95
C ALA A 217 5.24 18.49 -17.94
N ALA A 218 6.36 18.30 -17.25
CA ALA A 218 6.99 16.99 -17.12
C ALA A 218 6.06 15.98 -16.42
N ALA A 219 5.39 16.40 -15.34
CA ALA A 219 4.44 15.54 -14.63
C ALA A 219 3.24 15.17 -15.52
N ALA A 220 2.64 16.14 -16.21
CA ALA A 220 1.50 15.93 -17.10
C ALA A 220 1.88 15.03 -18.29
N THR A 221 3.07 15.19 -18.86
CA THR A 221 3.56 14.38 -19.97
C THR A 221 3.69 12.90 -19.54
N ILE A 222 4.36 12.63 -18.44
CA ILE A 222 4.54 11.24 -17.96
C ILE A 222 3.20 10.61 -17.59
N PHE A 223 2.34 11.32 -16.85
CA PHE A 223 1.01 10.83 -16.49
C PHE A 223 0.14 10.58 -17.73
N GLY A 224 0.16 11.51 -18.68
CA GLY A 224 -0.60 11.40 -19.93
C GLY A 224 -0.12 10.20 -20.78
N LEU A 225 1.18 10.07 -21.00
CA LEU A 225 1.74 8.97 -21.77
C LEU A 225 1.45 7.59 -21.14
N ALA A 226 1.60 7.48 -19.81
CA ALA A 226 1.32 6.24 -19.10
C ALA A 226 -0.16 5.80 -19.15
N ASN A 227 -1.09 6.76 -19.27
CA ASN A 227 -2.52 6.48 -19.32
C ASN A 227 -3.11 6.50 -20.74
N ALA A 228 -2.38 7.01 -21.74
CA ALA A 228 -2.90 7.22 -23.11
C ALA A 228 -3.51 5.96 -23.71
N TYR A 229 -2.83 4.81 -23.58
CA TYR A 229 -3.31 3.54 -24.10
C TYR A 229 -4.66 3.14 -23.45
N PHE A 230 -4.80 3.29 -22.15
CA PHE A 230 -6.03 2.91 -21.43
C PHE A 230 -7.18 3.86 -21.72
N VAL A 231 -6.88 5.17 -21.85
CA VAL A 231 -7.86 6.16 -22.29
C VAL A 231 -8.37 5.84 -23.69
N PHE A 232 -7.49 5.44 -24.61
CA PHE A 232 -7.88 5.04 -25.95
C PHE A 232 -8.70 3.73 -25.95
N ALA A 233 -8.25 2.71 -25.20
CA ALA A 233 -8.87 1.39 -25.21
C ALA A 233 -10.22 1.32 -24.48
N ALA A 234 -10.40 2.06 -23.37
CA ALA A 234 -11.63 2.08 -22.59
C ALA A 234 -12.56 3.26 -22.93
N GLY A 235 -12.05 4.27 -23.61
CA GLY A 235 -12.71 5.54 -23.86
C GLY A 235 -12.53 6.54 -22.71
N ILE A 236 -12.36 7.83 -23.06
CA ILE A 236 -12.09 8.91 -22.10
C ILE A 236 -13.17 9.04 -21.02
N ARG A 237 -14.44 8.82 -21.35
CA ARG A 237 -15.56 8.93 -20.40
C ARG A 237 -15.46 7.86 -19.31
N GLN A 238 -15.19 6.61 -19.68
CA GLN A 238 -15.07 5.49 -18.75
C GLN A 238 -13.82 5.68 -17.86
N TRP A 239 -12.70 6.06 -18.43
CA TRP A 239 -11.49 6.35 -17.68
C TRP A 239 -11.69 7.48 -16.66
N LEU A 240 -12.28 8.62 -17.08
CA LEU A 240 -12.60 9.74 -16.18
C LEU A 240 -13.57 9.32 -15.07
N TYR A 241 -14.59 8.52 -15.42
CA TYR A 241 -15.52 8.00 -14.44
C TYR A 241 -14.79 7.19 -13.37
N CYS A 242 -13.96 6.23 -13.77
CA CYS A 242 -13.25 5.34 -12.84
C CYS A 242 -12.21 6.08 -11.99
N VAL A 243 -11.38 6.92 -12.61
CA VAL A 243 -10.19 7.50 -11.96
C VAL A 243 -10.50 8.81 -11.22
N ILE A 244 -11.53 9.53 -11.60
CA ILE A 244 -11.86 10.85 -11.04
C ILE A 244 -13.23 10.88 -10.41
N VAL A 245 -14.29 10.61 -11.18
CA VAL A 245 -15.68 10.80 -10.73
C VAL A 245 -16.02 9.84 -9.60
N PHE A 246 -15.74 8.57 -9.79
CA PHE A 246 -16.05 7.53 -8.80
C PHE A 246 -15.30 7.74 -7.47
N PRO A 247 -13.96 7.98 -7.45
CA PRO A 247 -13.24 8.27 -6.22
C PRO A 247 -13.74 9.51 -5.48
N LEU A 248 -14.21 10.52 -6.19
CA LEU A 248 -14.72 11.75 -5.57
C LEU A 248 -16.13 11.60 -4.99
N LEU A 249 -17.03 10.88 -5.68
CA LEU A 249 -18.44 10.83 -5.32
C LEU A 249 -18.82 9.62 -4.48
N TYR A 250 -18.23 8.45 -4.74
CA TYR A 250 -18.70 7.19 -4.18
C TYR A 250 -17.70 6.51 -3.24
N TYR A 251 -16.40 6.80 -3.38
CA TYR A 251 -15.37 6.21 -2.52
C TYR A 251 -15.40 6.71 -1.07
N PRO A 252 -15.73 7.96 -0.75
CA PRO A 252 -15.80 8.46 0.63
C PRO A 252 -17.04 8.02 1.40
N GLY A 253 -17.78 7.03 0.92
CA GLY A 253 -19.04 6.58 1.51
C GLY A 253 -18.97 6.24 3.01
N PRO A 254 -20.10 6.32 3.73
CA PRO A 254 -20.14 6.05 5.15
C PRO A 254 -19.81 4.58 5.44
N GLY A 255 -18.63 4.31 5.92
CA GLY A 255 -18.24 2.98 6.42
C GLY A 255 -16.86 2.48 5.99
N LEU A 256 -16.30 2.91 4.85
CA LEU A 256 -15.04 2.38 4.34
C LEU A 256 -13.88 3.38 4.36
N ASN A 257 -14.10 4.62 3.92
CA ASN A 257 -13.02 5.58 3.64
C ASN A 257 -13.24 6.93 4.33
N ASN A 258 -13.44 6.92 5.65
CA ASN A 258 -13.63 8.12 6.46
C ASN A 258 -12.94 7.99 7.83
N TRP A 259 -13.05 9.01 8.67
CA TRP A 259 -12.46 9.05 10.01
C TRP A 259 -12.96 7.98 11.00
N ARG A 260 -14.08 7.31 10.72
CA ARG A 260 -14.56 6.19 11.55
C ARG A 260 -13.58 5.02 11.58
N VAL A 261 -12.70 4.90 10.57
CA VAL A 261 -11.63 3.90 10.56
C VAL A 261 -10.74 3.99 11.80
N VAL A 262 -10.47 5.20 12.31
CA VAL A 262 -9.68 5.41 13.53
C VAL A 262 -10.38 4.78 14.73
N GLY A 263 -11.68 5.07 14.90
CA GLY A 263 -12.48 4.47 15.97
C GLY A 263 -12.59 2.94 15.86
N GLN A 264 -12.72 2.42 14.63
CA GLN A 264 -12.75 0.99 14.38
C GLN A 264 -11.41 0.31 14.71
N GLU A 265 -10.29 0.93 14.34
CA GLU A 265 -8.97 0.43 14.69
C GLU A 265 -8.70 0.51 16.20
N LEU A 266 -9.20 1.54 16.89
CA LEU A 266 -9.10 1.68 18.34
C LEU A 266 -9.99 0.69 19.09
N ALA A 267 -11.17 0.38 18.57
CA ALA A 267 -12.12 -0.55 19.18
C ALA A 267 -11.86 -2.02 18.85
N ALA A 268 -11.04 -2.31 17.84
CA ALA A 268 -10.80 -3.68 17.42
C ALA A 268 -9.97 -4.44 18.46
N ASP A 269 -10.41 -5.63 18.84
CA ASP A 269 -9.68 -6.52 19.73
C ASP A 269 -8.35 -6.97 19.14
N GLY A 270 -7.39 -7.24 19.99
CA GLY A 270 -6.10 -7.74 19.58
C GLY A 270 -5.02 -7.60 20.65
N PRO A 271 -3.88 -8.23 20.42
CA PRO A 271 -2.79 -8.23 21.36
C PRO A 271 -2.16 -6.85 21.51
N ILE A 272 -1.61 -6.56 22.69
CA ILE A 272 -1.08 -5.24 23.07
C ILE A 272 -0.04 -4.67 22.09
N TRP A 273 0.75 -5.53 21.43
CA TRP A 273 1.77 -5.07 20.48
C TRP A 273 1.20 -4.43 19.20
N ARG A 274 -0.07 -4.63 18.87
CA ARG A 274 -0.71 -3.91 17.75
C ARG A 274 -0.68 -2.39 17.96
N TRP A 275 -0.66 -1.94 19.22
CA TRP A 275 -0.66 -0.53 19.59
C TRP A 275 0.69 0.16 19.43
N ILE A 276 1.78 -0.61 19.25
CA ILE A 276 3.14 -0.05 19.13
C ILE A 276 3.25 1.06 18.09
N PRO A 277 2.73 0.93 16.84
CA PRO A 277 2.87 1.97 15.82
C PRO A 277 1.92 3.16 16.03
N PHE A 278 0.83 3.02 16.81
CA PHE A 278 -0.23 4.03 16.91
C PHE A 278 0.27 5.41 17.35
N PRO A 279 0.98 5.57 18.48
CA PRO A 279 1.40 6.90 18.93
C PRO A 279 2.26 7.62 17.89
N LEU A 280 3.14 6.88 17.23
CA LEU A 280 4.06 7.44 16.25
C LEU A 280 3.33 7.86 14.96
N LEU A 281 2.39 7.06 14.47
CA LEU A 281 1.67 7.31 13.23
C LEU A 281 0.60 8.38 13.39
N TYR A 282 -0.16 8.35 14.47
CA TYR A 282 -1.17 9.38 14.74
C TYR A 282 -0.57 10.72 15.19
N ALA A 283 0.71 10.76 15.60
CA ALA A 283 1.44 12.00 15.85
C ALA A 283 1.93 12.71 14.56
N ILE A 284 1.83 12.10 13.38
CA ILE A 284 2.32 12.68 12.11
C ILE A 284 1.85 14.13 11.90
N PRO A 285 0.55 14.48 11.99
CA PRO A 285 0.12 15.87 11.80
C PRO A 285 0.71 16.81 12.86
N LEU A 286 0.87 16.34 14.09
CA LEU A 286 1.50 17.14 15.16
C LEU A 286 2.96 17.43 14.85
N VAL A 287 3.71 16.50 14.29
CA VAL A 287 5.12 16.72 13.87
C VAL A 287 5.19 17.88 12.87
N TYR A 288 4.30 17.94 11.88
CA TYR A 288 4.26 19.05 10.91
C TYR A 288 3.86 20.37 11.56
N VAL A 289 2.84 20.37 12.42
CA VAL A 289 2.43 21.60 13.14
C VAL A 289 3.59 22.13 13.99
N VAL A 290 4.23 21.29 14.79
CA VAL A 290 5.40 21.67 15.62
C VAL A 290 6.54 22.18 14.75
N PHE A 291 6.82 21.52 13.62
CA PHE A 291 7.84 21.96 12.67
C PHE A 291 7.54 23.37 12.10
N PHE A 292 6.33 23.64 11.63
CA PHE A 292 5.97 24.94 11.07
C PHE A 292 6.01 26.07 12.13
N LEU A 293 5.60 25.77 13.37
CA LEU A 293 5.73 26.71 14.48
C LEU A 293 7.23 26.98 14.78
N HIS A 294 8.04 25.93 14.79
CA HIS A 294 9.49 26.06 15.00
C HIS A 294 10.17 26.86 13.88
N LEU A 295 9.84 26.58 12.62
CA LEU A 295 10.30 27.32 11.44
C LEU A 295 9.97 28.82 11.56
N ARG A 296 8.70 29.15 11.88
CA ARG A 296 8.22 30.53 12.03
C ARG A 296 9.04 31.28 13.09
N ASN A 297 9.32 30.66 14.22
CA ASN A 297 9.96 31.29 15.37
C ASN A 297 11.49 31.37 15.26
N ASN A 298 12.12 30.42 14.57
CA ASN A 298 13.58 30.27 14.62
C ASN A 298 14.31 30.59 13.31
N ARG A 299 13.62 30.67 12.17
CA ARG A 299 14.25 30.90 10.86
C ARG A 299 15.12 32.17 10.82
N LYS A 300 14.66 33.28 11.43
CA LYS A 300 15.42 34.52 11.49
C LYS A 300 16.55 34.49 12.56
N ARG A 301 16.41 33.61 13.57
CA ARG A 301 17.35 33.50 14.70
C ARG A 301 18.52 32.57 14.39
N ASP A 302 18.30 31.57 13.53
CA ASP A 302 19.34 30.60 13.14
C ASP A 302 19.45 30.56 11.60
N PRO A 303 20.10 31.55 10.97
CA PRO A 303 20.25 31.63 9.52
C PRO A 303 21.20 30.56 8.96
N THR A 304 21.98 29.88 9.80
CA THR A 304 22.91 28.82 9.38
C THR A 304 22.25 27.51 9.07
N GLN A 305 20.98 27.34 9.50
CA GLN A 305 20.20 26.12 9.28
C GLN A 305 19.66 26.07 7.85
N ASN A 306 19.71 24.89 7.23
CA ASN A 306 19.15 24.62 5.89
C ASN A 306 17.62 24.60 5.90
N TRP A 307 16.98 25.75 6.23
CA TRP A 307 15.52 25.87 6.33
C TRP A 307 14.79 25.52 5.04
N ASP A 308 15.40 25.77 3.89
CA ASP A 308 14.82 25.49 2.58
C ASP A 308 14.64 23.97 2.38
N LYS A 309 15.66 23.19 2.71
CA LYS A 309 15.59 21.73 2.62
C LYS A 309 14.56 21.15 3.59
N LEU A 310 14.55 21.65 4.83
CA LEU A 310 13.58 21.23 5.85
C LEU A 310 12.13 21.60 5.44
N LEU A 311 11.93 22.78 4.86
CA LEU A 311 10.63 23.18 4.35
C LEU A 311 10.16 22.27 3.21
N LEU A 312 11.05 21.91 2.28
CA LEU A 312 10.70 20.98 1.21
C LEU A 312 10.25 19.63 1.78
N ILE A 313 10.97 19.08 2.77
CA ILE A 313 10.58 17.83 3.45
C ILE A 313 9.20 18.00 4.12
N ALA A 314 8.98 19.11 4.83
CA ALA A 314 7.72 19.37 5.52
C ALA A 314 6.53 19.52 4.57
N LEU A 315 6.70 20.27 3.48
CA LEU A 315 5.66 20.45 2.46
C LEU A 315 5.33 19.13 1.77
N THR A 316 6.35 18.36 1.38
CA THR A 316 6.17 17.04 0.78
C THR A 316 5.41 16.11 1.73
N GLY A 317 5.83 16.05 2.99
CA GLY A 317 5.20 15.18 3.99
C GLY A 317 3.77 15.62 4.32
N THR A 318 3.51 16.93 4.41
CA THR A 318 2.15 17.45 4.59
C THR A 318 1.25 17.09 3.40
N ALA A 319 1.75 17.21 2.17
CA ALA A 319 1.02 16.82 0.97
C ALA A 319 0.70 15.32 0.94
N MET A 320 1.68 14.48 1.30
CA MET A 320 1.46 13.03 1.43
C MET A 320 0.43 12.70 2.51
N PHE A 321 0.47 13.37 3.66
CA PHE A 321 -0.52 13.21 4.73
C PHE A 321 -1.92 13.61 4.27
N LEU A 322 -2.05 14.76 3.59
CA LEU A 322 -3.34 15.22 3.06
C LEU A 322 -3.96 14.22 2.06
N ALA A 323 -3.13 13.49 1.30
CA ALA A 323 -3.62 12.46 0.39
C ALA A 323 -4.33 11.29 1.09
N VAL A 324 -4.12 11.08 2.40
CA VAL A 324 -4.74 10.01 3.19
C VAL A 324 -5.60 10.54 4.35
N ALA A 325 -5.64 11.86 4.54
CA ALA A 325 -6.30 12.51 5.67
C ALA A 325 -7.82 12.27 5.74
N SER A 326 -8.46 11.95 4.63
CA SER A 326 -9.88 11.59 4.60
C SER A 326 -10.19 10.28 5.30
N SER A 327 -9.21 9.35 5.38
CA SER A 327 -9.36 8.04 6.01
C SER A 327 -7.99 7.57 6.54
N PRO A 328 -7.53 8.11 7.69
CA PRO A 328 -6.19 7.93 8.19
C PRO A 328 -6.02 6.62 8.97
N SER A 329 -6.18 5.48 8.32
CA SER A 329 -5.87 4.18 8.90
C SER A 329 -4.37 4.01 9.16
N VAL A 330 -4.01 3.16 10.11
CA VAL A 330 -2.60 2.82 10.42
C VAL A 330 -1.85 2.41 9.16
N LYS A 331 -2.45 1.60 8.29
CA LYS A 331 -1.84 1.21 7.00
C LYS A 331 -1.54 2.41 6.11
N ARG A 332 -2.50 3.33 5.94
CA ARG A 332 -2.32 4.53 5.11
C ARG A 332 -1.33 5.51 5.72
N LEU A 333 -1.41 5.74 7.04
CA LEU A 333 -0.46 6.58 7.77
C LEU A 333 0.97 6.04 7.67
N SER A 334 1.17 4.73 7.72
CA SER A 334 2.48 4.10 7.52
C SER A 334 3.11 4.54 6.20
N THR A 335 2.34 4.58 5.10
CA THR A 335 2.87 4.92 3.78
C THR A 335 3.21 6.40 3.59
N VAL A 336 2.75 7.29 4.46
CA VAL A 336 3.02 8.74 4.38
C VAL A 336 3.93 9.23 5.50
N SER A 337 4.38 8.34 6.37
CA SER A 337 5.21 8.65 7.53
C SER A 337 6.67 9.03 7.23
N PRO A 338 7.32 8.63 6.10
CA PRO A 338 8.76 8.81 5.92
C PRO A 338 9.25 10.25 6.14
N PRO A 339 8.66 11.30 5.57
CA PRO A 339 9.09 12.67 5.84
C PRO A 339 8.88 13.11 7.30
N ALA A 340 7.80 12.62 7.94
CA ALA A 340 7.51 12.92 9.34
C ALA A 340 8.56 12.31 10.28
N MET A 341 9.05 11.08 9.98
CA MET A 341 10.12 10.46 10.78
C MET A 341 11.42 11.25 10.70
N ILE A 342 11.77 11.79 9.53
CA ILE A 342 12.93 12.65 9.35
C ILE A 342 12.79 13.92 10.20
N LEU A 343 11.66 14.62 10.08
CA LEU A 343 11.40 15.85 10.85
C LEU A 343 11.31 15.58 12.35
N LEU A 344 10.76 14.47 12.79
CA LEU A 344 10.68 14.08 14.20
C LEU A 344 12.08 13.96 14.80
N ILE A 345 12.99 13.21 14.16
CA ILE A 345 14.36 13.05 14.67
C ILE A 345 15.12 14.37 14.62
N TRP A 346 14.93 15.16 13.57
CA TRP A 346 15.52 16.50 13.47
C TRP A 346 15.01 17.42 14.60
N LEU A 347 13.70 17.48 14.86
CA LEU A 347 13.11 18.25 15.96
C LEU A 347 13.65 17.81 17.31
N LEU A 348 13.69 16.51 17.58
CA LEU A 348 14.25 15.97 18.82
C LEU A 348 15.70 16.41 19.03
N GLY A 349 16.48 16.59 17.97
CA GLY A 349 17.84 17.13 18.04
C GLY A 349 17.93 18.55 18.59
N ARG A 350 16.82 19.31 18.65
CA ARG A 350 16.76 20.70 19.14
C ARG A 350 16.36 20.85 20.62
N PHE A 351 15.89 19.79 21.27
CA PHE A 351 15.35 19.83 22.63
C PHE A 351 16.34 19.37 23.74
N GLY A 352 17.65 19.37 23.47
CA GLY A 352 18.68 19.15 24.48
C GLY A 352 18.84 17.68 24.92
N ARG A 353 19.41 17.47 26.14
CA ARG A 353 19.85 16.16 26.64
C ARG A 353 18.72 15.13 26.79
N THR A 354 17.53 15.55 27.21
CA THR A 354 16.37 14.65 27.36
C THR A 354 15.94 14.07 26.02
N ALA A 355 15.93 14.89 24.99
CA ALA A 355 15.60 14.45 23.64
C ALA A 355 16.68 13.53 23.04
N ALA A 356 17.95 13.73 23.39
CA ALA A 356 19.02 12.80 23.00
C ALA A 356 18.79 11.39 23.58
N LYS A 357 18.38 11.29 24.85
CA LYS A 357 17.99 10.01 25.46
C LYS A 357 16.78 9.38 24.75
N LEU A 358 15.78 10.20 24.41
CA LEU A 358 14.60 9.73 23.69
C LEU A 358 14.94 9.17 22.30
N LYS A 359 15.86 9.79 21.56
CA LYS A 359 16.35 9.26 20.27
C LYS A 359 16.98 7.87 20.42
N ILE A 360 17.79 7.66 21.47
CA ILE A 360 18.40 6.35 21.77
C ILE A 360 17.31 5.33 22.06
N VAL A 361 16.35 5.67 22.93
CA VAL A 361 15.22 4.78 23.28
C VAL A 361 14.41 4.42 22.04
N LEU A 362 14.10 5.38 21.18
CA LEU A 362 13.37 5.14 19.93
C LEU A 362 14.17 4.24 18.97
N GLY A 363 15.48 4.48 18.81
CA GLY A 363 16.32 3.66 17.94
C GLY A 363 16.46 2.22 18.43
N VAL A 364 16.78 2.03 19.72
CA VAL A 364 16.88 0.70 20.35
C VAL A 364 15.52 -0.02 20.32
N GLY A 365 14.44 0.71 20.66
CA GLY A 365 13.09 0.19 20.61
C GLY A 365 12.68 -0.25 19.20
N ALA A 366 13.02 0.52 18.17
CA ALA A 366 12.73 0.17 16.78
C ALA A 366 13.46 -1.13 16.37
N ILE A 367 14.75 -1.27 16.71
CA ILE A 367 15.51 -2.49 16.45
C ILE A 367 14.89 -3.67 17.21
N ALA A 368 14.59 -3.52 18.50
CA ALA A 368 14.02 -4.56 19.32
C ALA A 368 12.66 -5.05 18.78
N VAL A 369 11.78 -4.13 18.38
CA VAL A 369 10.47 -4.44 17.79
C VAL A 369 10.61 -5.15 16.45
N ALA A 370 11.52 -4.69 15.59
CA ALA A 370 11.77 -5.33 14.30
C ALA A 370 12.29 -6.76 14.46
N VAL A 371 13.29 -6.95 15.34
CA VAL A 371 13.88 -8.28 15.60
C VAL A 371 12.86 -9.21 16.28
N ALA A 372 12.16 -8.73 17.31
CA ALA A 372 11.12 -9.52 17.98
C ALA A 372 9.99 -9.92 17.02
N GLY A 373 9.56 -9.01 16.14
CA GLY A 373 8.57 -9.30 15.10
C GLY A 373 9.03 -10.35 14.11
N SER A 374 10.31 -10.30 13.71
CA SER A 374 10.91 -11.30 12.81
C SER A 374 11.05 -12.66 13.48
N ILE A 375 11.57 -12.72 14.72
CA ILE A 375 11.66 -13.97 15.50
C ILE A 375 10.27 -14.58 15.67
N ARG A 376 9.29 -13.78 16.09
CA ARG A 376 7.91 -14.25 16.25
C ARG A 376 7.32 -14.81 14.96
N ALA A 377 7.59 -14.19 13.82
CA ALA A 377 7.14 -14.71 12.53
C ALA A 377 7.76 -16.08 12.22
N GLN A 378 9.03 -16.28 12.55
CA GLN A 378 9.74 -17.54 12.29
C GLN A 378 9.41 -18.67 13.28
N THR A 379 9.07 -18.32 14.54
CA THR A 379 8.84 -19.32 15.62
C THR A 379 7.35 -19.64 15.84
N ARG A 380 6.46 -18.95 15.17
CA ARG A 380 5.02 -19.21 15.24
C ARG A 380 4.68 -20.54 14.55
N SER A 381 3.61 -21.20 15.03
CA SER A 381 3.00 -22.33 14.31
C SER A 381 2.35 -21.86 13.02
N TRP A 382 2.71 -22.48 11.92
CA TRP A 382 2.20 -22.21 10.58
C TRP A 382 1.57 -23.46 9.99
N SER A 383 0.47 -23.29 9.29
CA SER A 383 -0.08 -24.31 8.40
C SER A 383 0.41 -24.04 6.96
N PHE A 384 0.72 -25.09 6.22
CA PHE A 384 1.27 -24.99 4.87
C PHE A 384 0.35 -25.66 3.86
N LEU A 385 0.15 -25.04 2.72
CA LEU A 385 -0.67 -25.58 1.64
C LEU A 385 0.04 -25.37 0.29
N ASP A 386 0.06 -26.43 -0.53
CA ASP A 386 0.57 -26.38 -1.89
C ASP A 386 -0.55 -25.89 -2.82
N LEU A 387 -0.60 -24.56 -3.04
CA LEU A 387 -1.57 -23.91 -3.90
C LEU A 387 -1.08 -23.92 -5.37
N PRO A 388 -1.97 -23.76 -6.35
CA PRO A 388 -1.59 -23.62 -7.76
C PRO A 388 -0.56 -22.52 -8.03
N ALA A 389 -0.57 -21.43 -7.25
CA ALA A 389 0.41 -20.35 -7.33
C ALA A 389 1.62 -20.55 -6.38
N GLY A 390 1.81 -21.74 -5.82
CA GLY A 390 2.97 -22.13 -5.00
C GLY A 390 2.65 -22.37 -3.55
N ARG A 391 3.59 -23.06 -2.88
CA ARG A 391 3.48 -23.39 -1.47
C ARG A 391 3.41 -22.13 -0.62
N THR A 392 2.45 -22.05 0.29
CA THR A 392 2.11 -20.86 1.03
C THR A 392 1.88 -21.18 2.51
N ALA A 393 2.35 -20.31 3.41
CA ALA A 393 2.16 -20.40 4.85
C ALA A 393 0.95 -19.60 5.30
N PHE A 394 0.11 -20.19 6.13
CA PHE A 394 -1.10 -19.61 6.69
C PHE A 394 -0.92 -19.32 8.17
N LYS A 395 -1.29 -18.09 8.55
CA LYS A 395 -1.24 -17.63 9.93
C LYS A 395 -2.46 -18.09 10.73
N ASP A 396 -3.61 -18.15 10.07
CA ASP A 396 -4.91 -18.46 10.64
C ASP A 396 -5.37 -19.86 10.20
N VAL A 397 -5.77 -20.70 11.15
CA VAL A 397 -6.23 -22.06 10.88
C VAL A 397 -7.56 -22.05 10.13
N ALA A 398 -8.47 -21.11 10.45
CA ALA A 398 -9.75 -21.01 9.76
C ALA A 398 -9.56 -20.64 8.28
N GLU A 399 -8.62 -19.73 7.99
CA GLU A 399 -8.26 -19.36 6.60
C GLU A 399 -7.60 -20.54 5.88
N TYR A 400 -6.71 -21.28 6.56
CA TYR A 400 -6.09 -22.49 6.01
C TYR A 400 -7.14 -23.55 5.66
N ASP A 401 -8.11 -23.81 6.54
CA ASP A 401 -9.18 -24.81 6.30
C ASP A 401 -10.09 -24.40 5.15
N GLU A 402 -10.39 -23.10 4.99
CA GLU A 402 -11.13 -22.58 3.85
C GLU A 402 -10.38 -22.82 2.54
N TYR A 403 -9.09 -22.42 2.48
CA TYR A 403 -8.25 -22.61 1.29
C TYR A 403 -8.04 -24.07 0.95
N ARG A 404 -7.84 -24.93 1.97
CA ARG A 404 -7.73 -26.37 1.78
C ARG A 404 -9.00 -26.96 1.19
N TRP A 405 -10.17 -26.52 1.67
CA TRP A 405 -11.44 -26.96 1.12
C TRP A 405 -11.61 -26.53 -0.33
N VAL A 406 -11.31 -25.26 -0.64
CA VAL A 406 -11.37 -24.71 -2.01
C VAL A 406 -10.45 -25.51 -2.93
N LEU A 407 -9.23 -25.83 -2.49
CA LEU A 407 -8.26 -26.61 -3.26
C LEU A 407 -8.81 -27.99 -3.67
N GLY A 408 -9.56 -28.63 -2.79
CA GLY A 408 -10.17 -29.94 -3.07
C GLY A 408 -11.42 -29.89 -3.97
N HIS A 409 -11.96 -28.70 -4.24
CA HIS A 409 -13.23 -28.53 -4.93
C HIS A 409 -13.18 -27.64 -6.18
N THR A 410 -12.00 -27.14 -6.53
CA THR A 410 -11.79 -26.25 -7.67
C THR A 410 -10.54 -26.62 -8.43
N HIS A 411 -10.38 -26.08 -9.63
CA HIS A 411 -9.17 -26.28 -10.45
C HIS A 411 -8.71 -24.95 -11.10
N PRO A 412 -7.41 -24.82 -11.42
CA PRO A 412 -6.88 -23.64 -12.10
C PRO A 412 -7.61 -23.36 -13.42
N GLY A 413 -7.83 -22.08 -13.72
CA GLY A 413 -8.52 -21.63 -14.93
C GLY A 413 -10.06 -21.69 -14.86
N GLN A 414 -10.64 -22.24 -13.79
CA GLN A 414 -12.08 -22.24 -13.55
C GLN A 414 -12.59 -20.82 -13.30
N PHE A 415 -13.78 -20.51 -13.82
CA PHE A 415 -14.49 -19.31 -13.39
C PHE A 415 -14.99 -19.49 -11.96
N PHE A 416 -14.75 -18.46 -11.16
CA PHE A 416 -15.03 -18.45 -9.74
C PHE A 416 -15.34 -17.01 -9.31
N PHE A 417 -16.19 -16.81 -8.32
CA PHE A 417 -16.42 -15.48 -7.76
C PHE A 417 -16.17 -15.48 -6.25
N GLY A 418 -15.20 -14.69 -5.83
CA GLY A 418 -14.85 -14.54 -4.41
C GLY A 418 -13.38 -14.11 -4.21
N MET A 419 -13.17 -12.83 -3.93
CA MET A 419 -11.86 -12.36 -3.46
C MET A 419 -11.58 -12.90 -2.04
N PRO A 420 -10.36 -13.25 -1.69
CA PRO A 420 -9.09 -13.05 -2.41
C PRO A 420 -8.54 -14.28 -3.16
N LEU A 421 -9.38 -15.20 -3.56
CA LEU A 421 -8.97 -16.55 -4.01
C LEU A 421 -8.45 -16.63 -5.46
N TYR A 422 -8.72 -15.61 -6.28
CA TYR A 422 -8.35 -15.65 -7.72
C TYR A 422 -6.86 -15.91 -7.96
N PHE A 423 -5.99 -15.12 -7.37
CA PHE A 423 -4.55 -15.19 -7.60
C PHE A 423 -3.92 -16.47 -7.05
N PRO A 424 -4.14 -16.88 -5.77
CA PRO A 424 -3.53 -18.08 -5.22
C PRO A 424 -3.93 -19.36 -5.94
N PHE A 425 -5.17 -19.43 -6.44
CA PHE A 425 -5.71 -20.60 -7.13
C PHE A 425 -5.60 -20.52 -8.65
N ARG A 426 -5.07 -19.40 -9.21
CA ARG A 426 -5.03 -19.14 -10.65
C ARG A 426 -6.40 -19.25 -11.31
N MET A 427 -7.45 -18.77 -10.63
CA MET A 427 -8.82 -18.78 -11.12
C MET A 427 -9.10 -17.59 -12.03
N ARG A 428 -10.19 -17.69 -12.78
CA ARG A 428 -10.72 -16.61 -13.63
C ARG A 428 -11.83 -15.88 -12.91
N ASP A 429 -11.68 -14.55 -12.82
CA ASP A 429 -12.77 -13.68 -12.38
C ASP A 429 -13.78 -13.53 -13.54
N PRO A 430 -15.06 -13.87 -13.34
CA PRO A 430 -16.08 -13.75 -14.38
C PRO A 430 -16.53 -12.31 -14.61
N ALA A 431 -16.34 -11.41 -13.62
CA ALA A 431 -16.97 -10.11 -13.55
C ALA A 431 -15.99 -8.94 -13.66
N ALA A 432 -16.54 -7.77 -13.96
CA ALA A 432 -15.79 -6.53 -13.94
C ALA A 432 -15.44 -6.06 -12.52
N ILE A 433 -16.15 -6.54 -11.48
CA ILE A 433 -15.87 -6.21 -10.07
C ILE A 433 -15.48 -7.47 -9.31
N GLU A 434 -14.49 -7.34 -8.42
CA GLU A 434 -13.95 -8.46 -7.66
C GLU A 434 -14.78 -8.82 -6.42
N GLY A 435 -15.65 -7.93 -5.97
CA GLY A 435 -16.49 -8.11 -4.79
C GLY A 435 -17.63 -7.10 -4.72
N LEU A 436 -18.53 -7.33 -3.78
CA LEU A 436 -19.71 -6.49 -3.52
C LEU A 436 -19.59 -5.81 -2.15
N ASP A 437 -20.04 -4.56 -2.07
CA ASP A 437 -20.16 -3.80 -0.83
C ASP A 437 -21.58 -3.21 -0.72
N SER A 438 -22.15 -3.19 0.49
CA SER A 438 -23.48 -2.65 0.72
C SER A 438 -23.57 -1.13 0.66
N SER A 439 -22.41 -0.44 0.64
CA SER A 439 -22.33 1.02 0.52
C SER A 439 -22.48 1.51 -0.93
N GLU A 440 -22.39 2.84 -1.11
CA GLU A 440 -22.37 3.50 -2.43
C GLU A 440 -21.20 3.04 -3.33
N TYR A 441 -20.22 2.34 -2.76
CA TYR A 441 -19.09 1.79 -3.52
C TYR A 441 -19.53 0.77 -4.56
N THR A 442 -20.55 -0.04 -4.29
CA THR A 442 -21.15 -0.92 -5.29
C THR A 442 -22.36 -0.24 -5.94
N ARG A 443 -22.28 0.00 -7.24
CA ARG A 443 -23.32 0.68 -8.01
C ARG A 443 -24.32 -0.33 -8.59
N PRO A 444 -25.59 0.06 -8.80
CA PRO A 444 -26.62 -0.83 -9.37
C PRO A 444 -26.22 -1.44 -10.73
N GLU A 445 -25.55 -0.65 -11.59
CA GLU A 445 -25.05 -1.13 -12.88
C GLU A 445 -23.97 -2.21 -12.75
N GLN A 446 -23.13 -2.12 -11.70
CA GLN A 446 -22.12 -3.13 -11.41
C GLN A 446 -22.75 -4.44 -10.90
N VAL A 447 -23.82 -4.34 -10.11
CA VAL A 447 -24.59 -5.51 -9.66
C VAL A 447 -25.25 -6.22 -10.84
N ALA A 448 -25.86 -5.47 -11.74
CA ALA A 448 -26.49 -6.04 -12.95
C ALA A 448 -25.44 -6.74 -13.84
N ALA A 449 -24.29 -6.09 -14.07
CA ALA A 449 -23.19 -6.68 -14.84
C ALA A 449 -22.63 -7.95 -14.18
N LEU A 450 -22.52 -7.98 -12.84
CA LEU A 450 -22.10 -9.18 -12.11
C LEU A 450 -23.09 -10.33 -12.33
N VAL A 451 -24.40 -10.12 -12.15
CA VAL A 451 -25.44 -11.14 -12.35
C VAL A 451 -25.36 -11.70 -13.77
N GLN A 452 -25.23 -10.82 -14.77
CA GLN A 452 -25.07 -11.21 -16.16
C GLN A 452 -23.82 -12.09 -16.37
N ALA A 453 -22.66 -11.68 -15.83
CA ALA A 453 -21.41 -12.42 -15.98
C ALA A 453 -21.46 -13.80 -15.29
N LEU A 454 -22.08 -13.89 -14.10
CA LEU A 454 -22.29 -15.17 -13.41
C LEU A 454 -23.17 -16.13 -14.22
N GLU A 455 -24.18 -15.59 -14.91
CA GLU A 455 -25.07 -16.39 -15.76
C GLU A 455 -24.37 -16.79 -17.07
N GLU A 456 -23.68 -15.88 -17.76
CA GLU A 456 -22.97 -16.16 -19.01
C GLU A 456 -21.88 -17.22 -18.84
N HIS A 457 -21.12 -17.14 -17.75
CA HIS A 457 -20.03 -18.07 -17.47
C HIS A 457 -20.46 -19.31 -16.68
N GLN A 458 -21.75 -19.42 -16.32
CA GLN A 458 -22.31 -20.56 -15.56
C GLN A 458 -21.44 -20.88 -14.33
N VAL A 459 -21.05 -19.84 -13.57
CA VAL A 459 -20.06 -19.94 -12.49
C VAL A 459 -20.49 -20.99 -11.46
N PRO A 460 -19.72 -22.06 -11.23
CA PRO A 460 -20.21 -23.18 -10.43
C PRO A 460 -20.15 -22.90 -8.92
N LEU A 461 -19.22 -22.08 -8.46
CA LEU A 461 -19.01 -21.78 -7.03
C LEU A 461 -18.79 -20.29 -6.80
N LEU A 462 -19.39 -19.79 -5.71
CA LEU A 462 -19.15 -18.45 -5.17
C LEU A 462 -18.68 -18.58 -3.72
N ILE A 463 -17.72 -17.77 -3.30
CA ILE A 463 -17.42 -17.56 -1.88
C ILE A 463 -17.69 -16.11 -1.53
N LEU A 464 -18.61 -15.91 -0.60
CA LEU A 464 -19.11 -14.61 -0.19
C LEU A 464 -18.73 -14.36 1.27
N GLY A 465 -18.09 -13.23 1.54
CA GLY A 465 -17.81 -12.81 2.92
C GLY A 465 -19.09 -12.36 3.61
N VAL A 466 -19.45 -13.02 4.69
CA VAL A 466 -20.65 -12.68 5.49
C VAL A 466 -20.24 -11.75 6.63
N SER A 467 -19.96 -10.52 6.34
CA SER A 467 -19.95 -9.46 7.35
C SER A 467 -21.22 -8.63 7.20
N LYS A 468 -21.62 -7.86 8.24
CA LYS A 468 -22.79 -6.97 8.21
C LYS A 468 -22.82 -5.96 7.04
N LYS A 469 -21.83 -5.98 6.15
CA LYS A 469 -21.62 -5.08 5.01
C LYS A 469 -21.67 -5.80 3.66
N TYR A 470 -21.91 -7.10 3.62
CA TYR A 470 -21.76 -7.91 2.41
C TYR A 470 -23.08 -8.51 1.89
N PRO A 471 -23.06 -9.17 0.72
CA PRO A 471 -24.14 -9.18 -0.26
C PRO A 471 -25.50 -9.65 0.27
N LEU A 472 -25.52 -10.29 1.41
CA LEU A 472 -26.75 -10.73 2.08
C LEU A 472 -27.34 -9.67 3.02
N ASP A 473 -26.72 -8.49 3.14
CA ASP A 473 -27.29 -7.38 3.89
C ASP A 473 -28.62 -6.93 3.25
N THR A 474 -29.72 -7.23 3.94
CA THR A 474 -31.07 -6.89 3.49
C THR A 474 -31.36 -5.38 3.58
N THR A 475 -30.51 -4.62 4.27
CA THR A 475 -30.65 -3.17 4.39
C THR A 475 -30.20 -2.43 3.13
N SER A 476 -29.49 -3.10 2.20
CA SER A 476 -29.05 -2.51 0.94
C SER A 476 -29.96 -2.91 -0.23
N PRO A 477 -30.86 -2.02 -0.68
CA PRO A 477 -31.74 -2.31 -1.82
C PRO A 477 -31.00 -2.57 -3.13
N ARG A 478 -29.80 -1.98 -3.29
CA ARG A 478 -28.97 -2.13 -4.49
C ARG A 478 -28.52 -3.56 -4.72
N LEU A 479 -28.31 -4.32 -3.64
CA LEU A 479 -27.88 -5.72 -3.72
C LEU A 479 -29.05 -6.68 -3.89
N ALA A 480 -30.31 -6.21 -3.86
CA ALA A 480 -31.49 -7.06 -4.03
C ALA A 480 -31.43 -7.90 -5.32
N PRO A 481 -31.09 -7.36 -6.51
CA PRO A 481 -31.02 -8.17 -7.73
C PRO A 481 -29.99 -9.31 -7.64
N PHE A 482 -28.87 -9.10 -6.96
CA PHE A 482 -27.88 -10.15 -6.74
C PHE A 482 -28.39 -11.19 -5.72
N ARG A 483 -29.04 -10.76 -4.62
CA ARG A 483 -29.61 -11.69 -3.63
C ARG A 483 -30.68 -12.57 -4.25
N ASP A 484 -31.60 -11.99 -5.01
CA ASP A 484 -32.69 -12.73 -5.67
C ASP A 484 -32.11 -13.75 -6.66
N TYR A 485 -31.12 -13.34 -7.45
CA TYR A 485 -30.38 -14.23 -8.35
C TYR A 485 -29.67 -15.35 -7.59
N LEU A 486 -28.98 -15.03 -6.48
CA LEU A 486 -28.26 -15.99 -5.66
C LEU A 486 -29.21 -17.08 -5.12
N PHE A 487 -30.33 -16.68 -4.51
CA PHE A 487 -31.29 -17.64 -3.95
C PHE A 487 -32.05 -18.46 -5.03
N GLN A 488 -32.20 -17.93 -6.23
CA GLN A 488 -32.81 -18.63 -7.34
C GLN A 488 -31.89 -19.66 -8.01
N LYS A 489 -30.60 -19.33 -8.13
CA LYS A 489 -29.63 -20.09 -8.95
C LYS A 489 -28.60 -20.87 -8.15
N TYR A 490 -28.44 -20.56 -6.87
CA TYR A 490 -27.43 -21.17 -6.01
C TYR A 490 -28.06 -21.71 -4.72
N ARG A 491 -27.33 -22.63 -4.09
CA ARG A 491 -27.64 -23.12 -2.74
C ARG A 491 -26.40 -22.99 -1.86
N LEU A 492 -26.59 -22.65 -0.60
CA LEU A 492 -25.53 -22.67 0.43
C LEU A 492 -25.11 -24.12 0.67
N ILE A 493 -23.82 -24.41 0.50
CA ILE A 493 -23.25 -25.75 0.71
C ILE A 493 -22.32 -25.82 1.91
N LYS A 494 -21.70 -24.68 2.29
CA LYS A 494 -20.77 -24.64 3.42
C LYS A 494 -20.66 -23.22 3.97
N THR A 495 -20.56 -23.11 5.29
CA THR A 495 -20.12 -21.93 6.01
C THR A 495 -18.77 -22.23 6.67
N PHE A 496 -17.76 -21.41 6.42
CA PHE A 496 -16.43 -21.57 6.97
C PHE A 496 -16.29 -20.91 8.35
N ALA A 497 -15.29 -21.33 9.12
CA ALA A 497 -14.97 -20.69 10.41
C ALA A 497 -14.51 -19.22 10.26
N THR A 498 -14.07 -18.82 9.07
CA THR A 498 -13.79 -17.43 8.70
C THR A 498 -15.04 -16.55 8.67
N GLY A 499 -16.24 -17.15 8.65
CA GLY A 499 -17.52 -16.49 8.42
C GLY A 499 -17.91 -16.42 6.94
N ASN A 500 -17.05 -16.84 6.03
CA ASN A 500 -17.37 -16.87 4.61
C ASN A 500 -18.33 -18.01 4.28
N GLU A 501 -19.21 -17.78 3.30
CA GLU A 501 -20.19 -18.75 2.81
C GLU A 501 -19.84 -19.20 1.39
N CYS A 502 -19.87 -20.52 1.17
CA CYS A 502 -19.74 -21.12 -0.15
C CYS A 502 -21.10 -21.50 -0.72
N TRP A 503 -21.40 -20.96 -1.89
CA TRP A 503 -22.62 -21.17 -2.63
C TRP A 503 -22.33 -21.93 -3.92
N ALA A 504 -23.06 -23.02 -4.17
CA ALA A 504 -22.92 -23.83 -5.39
C ALA A 504 -24.12 -23.64 -6.30
N ARG A 505 -23.88 -23.55 -7.61
CA ARG A 505 -24.90 -23.42 -8.62
C ARG A 505 -25.78 -24.67 -8.67
N ILE A 506 -27.10 -24.50 -8.67
CA ILE A 506 -28.08 -25.59 -8.75
C ILE A 506 -27.94 -26.29 -10.11
N GLY A 507 -27.79 -27.62 -10.08
CA GLY A 507 -27.64 -28.44 -11.28
C GLY A 507 -26.22 -28.63 -11.81
N SER A 508 -25.23 -27.78 -11.41
CA SER A 508 -23.83 -27.94 -11.84
C SER A 508 -22.94 -28.63 -10.79
N TRP A 509 -23.40 -28.70 -9.55
CA TRP A 509 -22.64 -29.29 -8.45
C TRP A 509 -23.17 -30.69 -8.10
N GLN A 510 -22.50 -31.70 -8.61
CA GLN A 510 -22.65 -33.06 -8.07
C GLN A 510 -21.64 -33.22 -6.94
N ILE A 511 -22.10 -33.49 -5.74
CA ILE A 511 -21.22 -33.86 -4.62
C ILE A 511 -20.53 -35.15 -5.02
N GLY A 512 -19.30 -35.04 -5.54
CA GLY A 512 -18.49 -36.20 -5.89
C GLY A 512 -18.22 -37.02 -4.62
N SER A 513 -18.93 -38.12 -4.48
CA SER A 513 -18.80 -39.09 -3.39
C SER A 513 -17.42 -39.80 -3.34
N SER A 514 -16.52 -39.47 -4.26
CA SER A 514 -15.22 -40.14 -4.38
C SER A 514 -14.06 -39.44 -3.67
N VAL A 515 -14.13 -38.14 -3.39
CA VAL A 515 -12.98 -37.41 -2.80
C VAL A 515 -12.89 -37.56 -1.27
N ASN A 516 -13.99 -37.91 -0.60
CA ASN A 516 -13.97 -38.10 0.87
C ASN A 516 -13.31 -39.43 1.32
N ARG A 517 -13.07 -40.41 0.44
CA ARG A 517 -12.47 -41.68 0.86
C ARG A 517 -10.95 -41.64 0.99
N ASP A 518 -10.27 -40.86 0.17
CA ASP A 518 -8.80 -40.86 0.17
C ASP A 518 -8.20 -39.96 1.27
N TYR A 519 -8.91 -38.90 1.71
CA TYR A 519 -8.43 -38.03 2.77
C TYR A 519 -8.60 -38.58 4.18
N ASP A 520 -9.66 -39.37 4.43
CA ASP A 520 -9.84 -40.03 5.73
C ASP A 520 -8.83 -41.21 5.95
N GLN A 521 -8.32 -41.80 4.87
CA GLN A 521 -7.27 -42.80 4.96
C GLN A 521 -5.88 -42.21 5.23
N LEU A 522 -5.57 -41.03 4.67
CA LEU A 522 -4.29 -40.34 4.91
C LEU A 522 -4.19 -39.69 6.30
N SER A 523 -5.31 -39.27 6.90
CA SER A 523 -5.33 -38.74 8.27
C SER A 523 -5.17 -39.80 9.36
N ARG A 524 -5.35 -41.09 9.04
CA ARG A 524 -5.19 -42.20 9.97
C ARG A 524 -3.82 -42.92 9.88
N ALA A 525 -2.96 -42.50 8.93
CA ALA A 525 -1.68 -43.18 8.63
C ALA A 525 -0.44 -42.44 9.14
N THR A 526 -0.57 -41.43 10.02
CA THR A 526 0.58 -40.79 10.69
C THR A 526 0.45 -40.94 12.19
N PRO A 527 1.44 -41.60 12.87
CA PRO A 527 1.49 -41.74 14.31
C PRO A 527 1.79 -40.42 15.02
#